data_abc03400e32c6805a4ebbfe5a333ddde
#
_entry.id   abc03400e32c6805a4ebbfe5a333ddde
#
_cell.length_a   1.000
_cell.length_b   1.000
_cell.length_c   1.000
_cell.angle_alpha   90.00
_cell.angle_beta   90.00
_cell.angle_gamma   90.00
#
_symmetry.space_group_name_H-M   'P 1'
#
loop_
_entity.id
_entity.type
_entity.pdbx_description
1 polymer ?
#
loop_
_entity_poly.entity_id
_entity_poly.type
_entity_poly.pdbx_seq_one_letter_code
_entity_poly.pdbx_strand_id
1 'polypeptide(L)'
;MQLEWLNTLKPNFKVLPLKERMLCGLGALLGLALSSLISWWLLGGINAWYIAPMGASSVLLFAVPASPLAQPWNIVIGNTIAAVIGVTCALYISNLTEAFSVAVALSIILMMTTDSLHPPSGAVAITAVLGGETVHELGYQFVFYPVLLNSILLLVIAIVFNRLLGKQYPTVAQVNTRSTDPTPTQKVTIQPEDIHQVLAQETQLLDISEYDLQKLILKAQAQADTRFHIDLRCRDIMSKDVLCLYEDEDIQVAVENLNRSI
;
A
#
# COMPACT_ATOMS: atom_id res chain seq x y z
N MET A 1 4.14 -27.54 -24.77
CA MET A 1 4.51 -27.66 -23.36
C MET A 1 5.74 -26.84 -22.94
N GLN A 2 6.50 -26.18 -23.85
CA GLN A 2 7.76 -25.50 -23.48
C GLN A 2 7.66 -23.99 -23.24
N LEU A 3 6.51 -23.34 -23.40
CA LEU A 3 6.39 -21.88 -23.28
C LEU A 3 5.38 -21.41 -22.21
N GLU A 4 4.64 -22.31 -21.60
CA GLU A 4 3.64 -21.95 -20.58
C GLU A 4 4.25 -21.40 -19.30
N TRP A 5 5.43 -21.88 -18.90
CA TRP A 5 6.14 -21.36 -17.73
C TRP A 5 6.58 -19.89 -17.89
N LEU A 6 6.83 -19.43 -19.14
CA LEU A 6 7.13 -18.01 -19.39
C LEU A 6 5.94 -17.09 -19.12
N ASN A 7 4.71 -17.61 -19.24
CA ASN A 7 3.51 -16.83 -18.90
C ASN A 7 3.33 -16.68 -17.39
N THR A 8 3.85 -17.63 -16.61
CA THR A 8 3.84 -17.51 -15.13
C THR A 8 4.83 -16.49 -14.61
N LEU A 9 5.85 -16.12 -15.40
CA LEU A 9 6.83 -15.07 -15.09
C LEU A 9 6.31 -13.66 -15.35
N LYS A 10 5.21 -13.53 -16.11
CA LYS A 10 4.60 -12.23 -16.37
C LYS A 10 3.60 -11.91 -15.26
N PRO A 11 3.87 -10.91 -14.41
CA PRO A 11 2.91 -10.52 -13.41
C PRO A 11 1.64 -9.99 -14.09
N ASN A 12 0.46 -10.38 -13.59
CA ASN A 12 -0.83 -9.86 -14.03
C ASN A 12 -1.07 -8.45 -13.48
N PHE A 13 -0.20 -7.51 -13.82
CA PHE A 13 -0.44 -6.11 -13.47
C PHE A 13 -1.49 -5.50 -14.39
N LYS A 14 -2.43 -4.78 -13.80
CA LYS A 14 -3.33 -3.92 -14.55
C LYS A 14 -2.48 -2.88 -15.30
N VAL A 15 -2.53 -2.93 -16.61
CA VAL A 15 -1.84 -1.95 -17.44
C VAL A 15 -2.55 -0.61 -17.30
N LEU A 16 -1.88 0.37 -16.68
CA LEU A 16 -2.40 1.73 -16.56
C LEU A 16 -2.59 2.39 -17.93
N PRO A 17 -3.58 3.26 -18.12
CA PRO A 17 -3.71 4.08 -19.33
C PRO A 17 -2.44 4.89 -19.60
N LEU A 18 -2.17 5.20 -20.86
CA LEU A 18 -0.96 5.96 -21.25
C LEU A 18 -0.85 7.30 -20.51
N LYS A 19 -1.96 8.01 -20.32
CA LYS A 19 -2.02 9.26 -19.57
C LYS A 19 -1.48 9.09 -18.15
N GLU A 20 -1.91 8.06 -17.43
CA GLU A 20 -1.44 7.79 -16.06
C GLU A 20 0.06 7.46 -16.02
N ARG A 21 0.56 6.68 -16.99
CA ARG A 21 2.00 6.38 -17.08
C ARG A 21 2.83 7.64 -17.30
N MET A 22 2.37 8.53 -18.19
CA MET A 22 3.04 9.81 -18.46
C MET A 22 3.02 10.72 -17.23
N LEU A 23 1.90 10.75 -16.48
CA LEU A 23 1.80 11.52 -15.23
C LEU A 23 2.74 10.97 -14.15
N CYS A 24 2.88 9.65 -14.01
CA CYS A 24 3.85 9.06 -13.08
C CYS A 24 5.28 9.45 -13.44
N GLY A 25 5.65 9.36 -14.72
CA GLY A 25 6.96 9.77 -15.20
C GLY A 25 7.23 11.27 -15.01
N LEU A 26 6.24 12.13 -15.30
CA LEU A 26 6.33 13.57 -15.07
C LEU A 26 6.49 13.88 -13.57
N GLY A 27 5.73 13.19 -12.71
CA GLY A 27 5.85 13.33 -11.27
C GLY A 27 7.24 12.99 -10.77
N ALA A 28 7.81 11.87 -11.21
CA ALA A 28 9.18 11.48 -10.88
C ALA A 28 10.20 12.50 -11.38
N LEU A 29 10.07 12.98 -12.63
CA LEU A 29 10.93 14.01 -13.20
C LEU A 29 10.90 15.30 -12.37
N LEU A 30 9.70 15.83 -12.10
CA LEU A 30 9.54 17.06 -11.32
C LEU A 30 9.99 16.86 -9.87
N GLY A 31 9.65 15.72 -9.26
CA GLY A 31 10.05 15.39 -7.89
C GLY A 31 11.57 15.39 -7.73
N LEU A 32 12.26 14.68 -8.60
CA LEU A 32 13.72 14.59 -8.57
C LEU A 32 14.39 15.93 -8.95
N ALA A 33 13.94 16.59 -10.00
CA ALA A 33 14.54 17.85 -10.45
C ALA A 33 14.37 18.98 -9.41
N LEU A 34 13.15 19.15 -8.87
CA LEU A 34 12.89 20.21 -7.91
C LEU A 34 13.57 19.94 -6.57
N SER A 35 13.53 18.71 -6.04
CA SER A 35 14.24 18.39 -4.80
C SER A 35 15.75 18.56 -4.94
N SER A 36 16.32 18.16 -6.08
CA SER A 36 17.74 18.37 -6.38
C SER A 36 18.09 19.86 -6.48
N LEU A 37 17.29 20.65 -7.19
CA LEU A 37 17.50 22.09 -7.34
C LEU A 37 17.41 22.84 -6.00
N ILE A 38 16.41 22.51 -5.18
CA ILE A 38 16.24 23.11 -3.85
C ILE A 38 17.41 22.72 -2.93
N SER A 39 17.82 21.45 -2.94
CA SER A 39 18.94 20.95 -2.17
C SER A 39 20.24 21.67 -2.58
N TRP A 40 20.47 21.82 -3.89
CA TRP A 40 21.61 22.56 -4.43
C TRP A 40 21.63 24.03 -3.98
N TRP A 41 20.49 24.69 -4.03
CA TRP A 41 20.37 26.09 -3.61
C TRP A 41 20.57 26.27 -2.11
N LEU A 42 20.04 25.36 -1.27
CA LEU A 42 20.19 25.44 0.19
C LEU A 42 21.60 25.12 0.65
N LEU A 43 22.33 24.25 -0.04
CA LEU A 43 23.64 23.75 0.39
C LEU A 43 24.82 24.39 -0.36
N GLY A 44 24.56 25.41 -1.19
CA GLY A 44 25.63 26.19 -1.83
C GLY A 44 26.35 25.49 -2.98
N GLY A 45 25.70 24.58 -3.69
CA GLY A 45 26.21 24.03 -4.95
C GLY A 45 27.05 22.78 -4.86
N ILE A 46 26.96 22.01 -3.82
CA ILE A 46 27.70 20.74 -3.66
C ILE A 46 27.02 19.62 -4.45
N ASN A 47 27.69 19.16 -5.51
CA ASN A 47 27.15 18.21 -6.49
C ASN A 47 26.93 16.77 -5.97
N ALA A 48 27.46 16.41 -4.80
CA ALA A 48 27.42 15.05 -4.26
C ALA A 48 26.16 14.72 -3.44
N TRP A 49 25.21 15.63 -3.32
CA TRP A 49 24.13 15.55 -2.35
C TRP A 49 22.89 14.83 -2.83
N TYR A 50 22.85 14.46 -4.10
CA TYR A 50 21.72 13.74 -4.63
C TYR A 50 22.03 12.25 -4.71
N ILE A 51 21.41 11.48 -3.85
CA ILE A 51 21.70 10.05 -3.74
C ILE A 51 20.82 9.20 -4.66
N ALA A 52 21.41 8.20 -5.31
CA ALA A 52 20.71 7.28 -6.21
C ALA A 52 19.45 6.62 -5.62
N PRO A 53 19.38 6.28 -4.32
CA PRO A 53 18.16 5.77 -3.69
C PRO A 53 16.92 6.64 -3.84
N MET A 54 17.08 7.96 -4.01
CA MET A 54 15.94 8.87 -4.25
C MET A 54 15.20 8.54 -5.56
N GLY A 55 15.91 8.01 -6.55
CA GLY A 55 15.30 7.50 -7.79
C GLY A 55 14.32 6.36 -7.51
N ALA A 56 14.70 5.39 -6.68
CA ALA A 56 13.82 4.28 -6.30
C ALA A 56 12.64 4.78 -5.44
N SER A 57 12.86 5.69 -4.49
CA SER A 57 11.79 6.32 -3.71
C SER A 57 10.80 7.08 -4.61
N SER A 58 11.27 7.73 -5.68
CA SER A 58 10.40 8.43 -6.63
C SER A 58 9.45 7.48 -7.37
N VAL A 59 9.91 6.27 -7.70
CA VAL A 59 9.05 5.25 -8.31
C VAL A 59 7.89 4.91 -7.39
N LEU A 60 8.14 4.66 -6.10
CA LEU A 60 7.09 4.38 -5.13
C LEU A 60 6.13 5.56 -4.97
N LEU A 61 6.66 6.77 -4.81
CA LEU A 61 5.88 7.98 -4.55
C LEU A 61 4.96 8.39 -5.70
N PHE A 62 5.37 8.18 -6.96
CA PHE A 62 4.64 8.67 -8.11
C PHE A 62 3.91 7.57 -8.89
N ALA A 63 4.42 6.33 -8.90
CA ALA A 63 3.76 5.23 -9.60
C ALA A 63 2.80 4.43 -8.72
N VAL A 64 3.12 4.24 -7.43
CA VAL A 64 2.32 3.45 -6.48
C VAL A 64 2.15 4.16 -5.12
N PRO A 65 1.61 5.40 -5.10
CA PRO A 65 1.51 6.19 -3.86
C PRO A 65 0.58 5.57 -2.81
N ALA A 66 -0.30 4.65 -3.20
CA ALA A 66 -1.19 3.93 -2.28
C ALA A 66 -0.46 2.80 -1.52
N SER A 67 0.74 2.39 -1.96
CA SER A 67 1.52 1.36 -1.28
C SER A 67 1.81 1.75 0.17
N PRO A 68 1.62 0.84 1.13
CA PRO A 68 2.06 1.05 2.51
C PRO A 68 3.53 1.43 2.60
N LEU A 69 4.37 0.85 1.74
CA LEU A 69 5.83 1.09 1.71
C LEU A 69 6.22 2.48 1.18
N ALA A 70 5.27 3.21 0.59
CA ALA A 70 5.43 4.57 0.06
C ALA A 70 4.94 5.66 1.03
N GLN A 71 4.49 5.30 2.24
CA GLN A 71 3.95 6.28 3.18
C GLN A 71 5.05 7.15 3.81
N PRO A 72 4.72 8.38 4.27
CA PRO A 72 5.71 9.34 4.79
C PRO A 72 6.59 8.79 5.91
N TRP A 73 6.00 8.03 6.85
CA TRP A 73 6.74 7.39 7.93
C TRP A 73 7.84 6.47 7.42
N ASN A 74 7.49 5.59 6.48
CA ASN A 74 8.40 4.62 5.90
C ASN A 74 9.58 5.30 5.20
N ILE A 75 9.31 6.36 4.43
CA ILE A 75 10.35 7.08 3.69
C ILE A 75 11.30 7.80 4.62
N VAL A 76 10.77 8.59 5.55
CA VAL A 76 11.60 9.44 6.42
C VAL A 76 12.36 8.59 7.43
N ILE A 77 11.67 7.72 8.15
CA ILE A 77 12.30 6.92 9.20
C ILE A 77 13.14 5.80 8.59
N GLY A 78 12.64 5.11 7.56
CA GLY A 78 13.39 4.05 6.89
C GLY A 78 14.72 4.53 6.31
N ASN A 79 14.71 5.64 5.56
CA ASN A 79 15.96 6.23 5.02
C ASN A 79 16.90 6.71 6.13
N THR A 80 16.38 7.28 7.21
CA THR A 80 17.18 7.73 8.34
C THR A 80 17.86 6.58 9.05
N ILE A 81 17.13 5.50 9.37
CA ILE A 81 17.67 4.29 9.97
C ILE A 81 18.77 3.70 9.09
N ALA A 82 18.50 3.56 7.80
CA ALA A 82 19.45 2.97 6.86
C ALA A 82 20.73 3.82 6.72
N ALA A 83 20.60 5.14 6.73
CA ALA A 83 21.75 6.04 6.69
C ALA A 83 22.60 5.93 7.96
N VAL A 84 21.98 5.95 9.16
CA VAL A 84 22.68 5.80 10.43
C VAL A 84 23.46 4.49 10.50
N ILE A 85 22.80 3.37 10.15
CA ILE A 85 23.39 2.04 10.16
C ILE A 85 24.53 1.96 9.13
N GLY A 86 24.26 2.45 7.90
CA GLY A 86 25.26 2.44 6.83
C GLY A 86 26.53 3.18 7.20
N VAL A 87 26.39 4.42 7.74
CA VAL A 87 27.55 5.20 8.24
C VAL A 87 28.26 4.48 9.37
N THR A 88 27.52 3.91 10.32
CA THR A 88 28.10 3.14 11.42
C THR A 88 28.92 1.96 10.90
N CYS A 89 28.36 1.18 9.98
CA CYS A 89 29.08 0.05 9.39
C CYS A 89 30.31 0.50 8.59
N ALA A 90 30.23 1.61 7.86
CA ALA A 90 31.35 2.18 7.12
C ALA A 90 32.51 2.60 8.06
N LEU A 91 32.20 3.10 9.26
CA LEU A 91 33.21 3.53 10.23
C LEU A 91 33.87 2.36 10.97
N TYR A 92 33.15 1.28 11.24
CA TYR A 92 33.63 0.22 12.14
C TYR A 92 33.97 -1.10 11.44
N ILE A 93 33.58 -1.30 10.19
CA ILE A 93 33.84 -2.54 9.44
C ILE A 93 34.75 -2.20 8.25
N SER A 94 35.98 -2.69 8.30
CA SER A 94 37.02 -2.37 7.29
C SER A 94 36.76 -3.07 5.93
N ASN A 95 36.13 -4.26 5.94
CA ASN A 95 35.80 -4.98 4.71
C ASN A 95 34.52 -4.42 4.12
N LEU A 96 34.60 -3.82 2.94
CA LEU A 96 33.44 -3.19 2.29
C LEU A 96 32.28 -4.15 2.03
N THR A 97 32.58 -5.40 1.63
CA THR A 97 31.54 -6.42 1.36
C THR A 97 30.79 -6.79 2.65
N GLU A 98 31.50 -6.96 3.75
CA GLU A 98 30.89 -7.23 5.04
C GLU A 98 30.12 -5.99 5.53
N ALA A 99 30.69 -4.80 5.40
CA ALA A 99 30.10 -3.56 5.85
C ALA A 99 28.73 -3.30 5.19
N PHE A 100 28.63 -3.35 3.85
CA PHE A 100 27.34 -3.11 3.20
C PHE A 100 26.35 -4.24 3.43
N SER A 101 26.81 -5.50 3.50
CA SER A 101 25.92 -6.64 3.75
C SER A 101 25.30 -6.56 5.15
N VAL A 102 26.11 -6.27 6.17
CA VAL A 102 25.65 -6.06 7.55
C VAL A 102 24.75 -4.83 7.63
N ALA A 103 25.12 -3.73 6.96
CA ALA A 103 24.33 -2.51 6.95
C ALA A 103 22.92 -2.73 6.41
N VAL A 104 22.78 -3.44 5.28
CA VAL A 104 21.46 -3.75 4.71
C VAL A 104 20.67 -4.69 5.62
N ALA A 105 21.30 -5.75 6.14
CA ALA A 105 20.62 -6.72 7.01
C ALA A 105 20.07 -6.04 8.28
N LEU A 106 20.89 -5.25 8.97
CA LEU A 106 20.48 -4.52 10.17
C LEU A 106 19.41 -3.46 9.85
N SER A 107 19.52 -2.79 8.71
CA SER A 107 18.51 -1.81 8.27
C SER A 107 17.16 -2.47 8.08
N ILE A 108 17.09 -3.63 7.42
CA ILE A 108 15.84 -4.37 7.24
C ILE A 108 15.23 -4.74 8.59
N ILE A 109 16.01 -5.31 9.51
CA ILE A 109 15.54 -5.72 10.83
C ILE A 109 14.96 -4.52 11.59
N LEU A 110 15.70 -3.40 11.64
CA LEU A 110 15.24 -2.20 12.35
C LEU A 110 14.05 -1.53 11.68
N MET A 111 14.01 -1.46 10.36
CA MET A 111 12.83 -0.94 9.65
C MET A 111 11.57 -1.78 9.91
N MET A 112 11.71 -3.11 9.97
CA MET A 112 10.58 -4.00 10.29
C MET A 112 10.12 -3.85 11.75
N THR A 113 11.03 -3.62 12.69
CA THR A 113 10.67 -3.41 14.11
C THR A 113 10.04 -2.05 14.39
N THR A 114 10.26 -1.07 13.52
CA THR A 114 9.74 0.30 13.64
C THR A 114 8.57 0.59 12.69
N ASP A 115 8.05 -0.44 12.02
CA ASP A 115 7.01 -0.32 10.99
C ASP A 115 7.33 0.74 9.92
N SER A 116 8.61 0.85 9.56
CA SER A 116 9.12 1.85 8.62
C SER A 116 9.79 1.24 7.39
N LEU A 117 9.35 0.04 6.99
CA LEU A 117 9.95 -0.67 5.86
C LEU A 117 9.80 0.13 4.56
N HIS A 118 10.93 0.57 4.02
CA HIS A 118 11.03 1.30 2.76
C HIS A 118 12.13 0.67 1.89
N PRO A 119 11.80 -0.11 0.86
CA PRO A 119 12.80 -0.84 0.08
C PRO A 119 13.96 0.00 -0.47
N PRO A 120 13.77 1.24 -0.95
CA PRO A 120 14.86 2.10 -1.37
C PRO A 120 15.91 2.39 -0.27
N SER A 121 15.53 2.28 1.01
CA SER A 121 16.44 2.52 2.14
C SER A 121 17.60 1.52 2.18
N GLY A 122 17.43 0.29 1.66
CA GLY A 122 18.54 -0.64 1.49
C GLY A 122 19.65 -0.06 0.62
N ALA A 123 19.30 0.67 -0.44
CA ALA A 123 20.28 1.35 -1.28
C ALA A 123 20.88 2.59 -0.58
N VAL A 124 20.17 3.24 0.37
CA VAL A 124 20.74 4.30 1.22
C VAL A 124 21.87 3.73 2.10
N ALA A 125 21.63 2.58 2.74
CA ALA A 125 22.66 1.90 3.55
C ALA A 125 23.91 1.53 2.72
N ILE A 126 23.69 0.98 1.51
CA ILE A 126 24.78 0.68 0.58
C ILE A 126 25.53 1.97 0.16
N THR A 127 24.82 3.04 -0.15
CA THR A 127 25.42 4.32 -0.53
C THR A 127 26.27 4.92 0.60
N ALA A 128 25.86 4.79 1.85
CA ALA A 128 26.64 5.23 3.00
C ALA A 128 27.98 4.48 3.12
N VAL A 129 28.02 3.21 2.73
CA VAL A 129 29.24 2.38 2.78
C VAL A 129 30.11 2.56 1.54
N LEU A 130 29.49 2.58 0.34
CA LEU A 130 30.22 2.56 -0.95
C LEU A 130 30.33 3.93 -1.60
N GLY A 131 29.80 5.01 -1.02
CA GLY A 131 29.69 6.33 -1.63
C GLY A 131 31.02 7.09 -1.81
N GLY A 132 32.13 6.45 -1.44
CA GLY A 132 33.47 7.00 -1.62
C GLY A 132 33.83 8.10 -0.61
N GLU A 133 34.97 8.74 -0.85
CA GLU A 133 35.59 9.69 0.06
C GLU A 133 34.63 10.84 0.47
N THR A 134 33.91 11.41 -0.49
CA THR A 134 32.95 12.50 -0.24
C THR A 134 31.84 12.12 0.76
N VAL A 135 31.35 10.88 0.71
CA VAL A 135 30.31 10.40 1.64
C VAL A 135 30.93 10.05 3.00
N HIS A 136 32.12 9.47 2.99
CA HIS A 136 32.84 9.09 4.22
C HIS A 136 33.27 10.32 5.02
N GLU A 137 33.73 11.39 4.37
CA GLU A 137 34.08 12.65 5.03
C GLU A 137 32.90 13.29 5.77
N LEU A 138 31.69 13.10 5.29
CA LEU A 138 30.48 13.59 5.96
C LEU A 138 30.19 12.85 7.27
N GLY A 139 30.59 11.61 7.38
CA GLY A 139 30.23 10.78 8.52
C GLY A 139 28.70 10.82 8.79
N TYR A 140 28.30 11.08 10.02
CA TYR A 140 26.89 11.19 10.39
C TYR A 140 26.16 12.43 9.80
N GLN A 141 26.86 13.41 9.25
CA GLN A 141 26.20 14.49 8.52
C GLN A 141 25.49 13.96 7.26
N PHE A 142 25.94 12.85 6.67
CA PHE A 142 25.28 12.17 5.58
C PHE A 142 23.82 11.84 5.90
N VAL A 143 23.49 11.54 7.16
CA VAL A 143 22.12 11.25 7.60
C VAL A 143 21.21 12.46 7.40
N PHE A 144 21.69 13.65 7.80
CA PHE A 144 20.92 14.89 7.71
C PHE A 144 20.98 15.47 6.29
N TYR A 145 22.15 15.51 5.72
CA TYR A 145 22.51 16.04 4.42
C TYR A 145 23.35 14.99 3.67
N PRO A 146 22.86 14.29 2.67
CA PRO A 146 21.68 14.52 1.83
C PRO A 146 20.44 13.70 2.18
N VAL A 147 20.50 12.68 3.06
CA VAL A 147 19.44 11.67 3.16
C VAL A 147 18.13 12.27 3.64
N LEU A 148 18.10 12.83 4.83
CA LEU A 148 16.86 13.34 5.44
C LEU A 148 16.30 14.53 4.65
N LEU A 149 17.16 15.47 4.26
CA LEU A 149 16.73 16.65 3.49
C LEU A 149 16.07 16.24 2.16
N ASN A 150 16.72 15.39 1.36
CA ASN A 150 16.16 14.96 0.07
C ASN A 150 14.92 14.08 0.24
N SER A 151 14.86 13.27 1.30
CA SER A 151 13.65 12.49 1.62
C SER A 151 12.45 13.39 1.90
N ILE A 152 12.64 14.43 2.71
CA ILE A 152 11.58 15.40 3.04
C ILE A 152 11.19 16.21 1.80
N LEU A 153 12.15 16.73 1.04
CA LEU A 153 11.87 17.53 -0.17
C LEU A 153 11.09 16.71 -1.20
N LEU A 154 11.54 15.49 -1.51
CA LEU A 154 10.88 14.61 -2.45
C LEU A 154 9.47 14.24 -1.97
N LEU A 155 9.31 13.98 -0.68
CA LEU A 155 8.03 13.68 -0.06
C LEU A 155 7.03 14.84 -0.16
N VAL A 156 7.47 16.06 0.17
CA VAL A 156 6.61 17.26 0.08
C VAL A 156 6.14 17.48 -1.36
N ILE A 157 7.06 17.37 -2.34
CA ILE A 157 6.71 17.51 -3.76
C ILE A 157 5.72 16.41 -4.18
N ALA A 158 5.94 15.18 -3.73
CA ALA A 158 5.04 14.06 -4.04
C ALA A 158 3.64 14.25 -3.42
N ILE A 159 3.53 14.77 -2.19
CA ILE A 159 2.25 15.08 -1.55
C ILE A 159 1.50 16.12 -2.40
N VAL A 160 2.16 17.21 -2.75
CA VAL A 160 1.55 18.28 -3.55
C VAL A 160 1.11 17.74 -4.91
N PHE A 161 2.00 17.05 -5.61
CA PHE A 161 1.73 16.51 -6.94
C PHE A 161 0.56 15.52 -6.96
N ASN A 162 0.55 14.54 -6.06
CA ASN A 162 -0.51 13.54 -5.99
C ASN A 162 -1.86 14.17 -5.62
N ARG A 163 -1.88 15.15 -4.70
CA ARG A 163 -3.11 15.87 -4.34
C ARG A 163 -3.67 16.72 -5.48
N LEU A 164 -2.81 17.38 -6.26
CA LEU A 164 -3.22 18.12 -7.46
C LEU A 164 -3.85 17.20 -8.52
N LEU A 165 -3.45 15.93 -8.57
CA LEU A 165 -4.06 14.91 -9.42
C LEU A 165 -5.30 14.25 -8.81
N GLY A 166 -5.79 14.72 -7.65
CA GLY A 166 -6.96 14.16 -6.97
C GLY A 166 -6.71 12.81 -6.29
N LYS A 167 -5.44 12.38 -6.17
CA LYS A 167 -5.08 11.16 -5.43
C LYS A 167 -5.01 11.47 -3.93
N GLN A 168 -5.52 10.54 -3.12
CA GLN A 168 -5.36 10.62 -1.66
C GLN A 168 -3.95 10.16 -1.30
N TYR A 169 -3.08 11.12 -1.02
CA TYR A 169 -1.73 10.88 -0.52
C TYR A 169 -1.35 11.96 0.51
N PRO A 170 -0.85 11.64 1.70
CA PRO A 170 -0.69 10.28 2.25
C PRO A 170 -2.01 9.52 2.38
N THR A 171 -1.93 8.17 2.34
CA THR A 171 -3.10 7.33 2.52
C THR A 171 -3.46 7.33 4.01
N VAL A 172 -4.54 8.02 4.38
CA VAL A 172 -5.05 8.02 5.75
C VAL A 172 -6.04 6.87 5.87
N ALA A 173 -5.84 5.99 6.83
CA ALA A 173 -6.87 5.05 7.23
C ALA A 173 -8.07 5.86 7.76
N GLN A 174 -9.10 6.05 6.93
CA GLN A 174 -10.32 6.68 7.39
C GLN A 174 -11.09 5.66 8.21
N VAL A 175 -11.05 5.80 9.52
CA VAL A 175 -12.02 5.18 10.40
C VAL A 175 -13.36 5.86 10.08
N ASN A 176 -14.20 5.18 9.30
CA ASN A 176 -15.55 5.64 9.03
C ASN A 176 -16.40 5.51 10.29
N THR A 177 -16.45 6.56 11.10
CA THR A 177 -17.35 6.72 12.26
C THR A 177 -18.75 7.20 11.86
N ARG A 178 -19.16 7.02 10.60
CA ARG A 178 -20.50 7.40 10.14
C ARG A 178 -21.36 6.15 9.93
N SER A 179 -22.31 6.03 10.81
CA SER A 179 -23.46 5.12 10.86
C SER A 179 -23.31 3.98 11.88
N THR A 180 -24.01 4.14 12.97
CA THR A 180 -24.12 3.16 14.08
C THR A 180 -25.23 2.14 13.87
N ASP A 181 -26.01 2.20 12.78
CA ASP A 181 -27.06 1.22 12.50
C ASP A 181 -26.71 0.38 11.26
N PRO A 182 -26.43 -0.93 11.45
CA PRO A 182 -26.23 -1.83 10.32
C PRO A 182 -27.55 -2.07 9.59
N THR A 183 -27.59 -1.76 8.29
CA THR A 183 -28.71 -2.17 7.44
C THR A 183 -28.84 -3.71 7.43
N PRO A 184 -30.05 -4.28 7.21
CA PRO A 184 -30.26 -5.74 7.20
C PRO A 184 -29.29 -6.50 6.30
N THR A 185 -28.89 -5.90 5.19
CA THR A 185 -27.90 -6.45 4.24
C THR A 185 -26.47 -6.51 4.84
N GLN A 186 -26.13 -5.62 5.75
CA GLN A 186 -24.80 -5.57 6.39
C GLN A 186 -24.58 -6.69 7.42
N LYS A 187 -25.64 -7.32 7.91
CA LYS A 187 -25.53 -8.43 8.88
C LYS A 187 -24.99 -9.73 8.27
N VAL A 188 -25.02 -9.87 6.95
CA VAL A 188 -24.54 -11.05 6.21
C VAL A 188 -23.29 -10.74 5.39
N THR A 189 -22.80 -9.50 5.47
CA THR A 189 -21.67 -8.99 4.69
C THR A 189 -20.38 -9.07 5.53
N ILE A 190 -19.25 -9.32 4.89
CA ILE A 190 -17.91 -9.34 5.53
C ILE A 190 -17.72 -8.00 6.26
N GLN A 191 -17.46 -8.07 7.57
CA GLN A 191 -17.22 -6.92 8.40
C GLN A 191 -15.74 -6.50 8.34
N PRO A 192 -15.39 -5.23 8.61
CA PRO A 192 -14.00 -4.79 8.70
C PRO A 192 -13.16 -5.62 9.68
N GLU A 193 -13.78 -6.05 10.78
CA GLU A 193 -13.17 -6.88 11.81
C GLU A 193 -12.76 -8.26 11.29
N ASP A 194 -13.54 -8.86 10.38
CA ASP A 194 -13.22 -10.15 9.76
C ASP A 194 -11.95 -10.03 8.91
N ILE A 195 -11.82 -8.91 8.17
CA ILE A 195 -10.65 -8.63 7.33
C ILE A 195 -9.41 -8.43 8.21
N HIS A 196 -9.56 -7.66 9.29
CA HIS A 196 -8.47 -7.46 10.25
C HIS A 196 -7.99 -8.77 10.87
N GLN A 197 -8.91 -9.66 11.26
CA GLN A 197 -8.56 -10.97 11.81
C GLN A 197 -7.85 -11.87 10.80
N VAL A 198 -8.29 -11.87 9.53
CA VAL A 198 -7.64 -12.64 8.46
C VAL A 198 -6.25 -12.09 8.17
N LEU A 199 -6.09 -10.77 8.09
CA LEU A 199 -4.79 -10.14 7.88
C LEU A 199 -3.82 -10.40 9.04
N ALA A 200 -4.30 -10.44 10.27
CA ALA A 200 -3.47 -10.75 11.44
C ALA A 200 -2.96 -12.22 11.45
N GLN A 201 -3.61 -13.12 10.70
CA GLN A 201 -3.16 -14.51 10.55
C GLN A 201 -2.21 -14.70 9.37
N GLU A 202 -2.13 -13.71 8.45
CA GLU A 202 -1.22 -13.78 7.33
C GLU A 202 0.23 -13.64 7.79
N THR A 203 1.07 -14.56 7.30
CA THR A 203 2.51 -14.57 7.61
C THR A 203 3.34 -13.80 6.60
N GLN A 204 2.75 -13.41 5.46
CA GLN A 204 3.43 -12.68 4.40
C GLN A 204 3.04 -11.20 4.42
N LEU A 205 4.02 -10.35 4.18
CA LEU A 205 3.77 -8.92 4.02
C LEU A 205 3.03 -8.67 2.71
N LEU A 206 1.83 -8.11 2.80
CA LEU A 206 1.04 -7.72 1.64
C LEU A 206 1.28 -6.23 1.33
N ASP A 207 1.63 -5.92 0.07
CA ASP A 207 1.79 -4.53 -0.39
C ASP A 207 0.43 -3.91 -0.76
N ILE A 208 -0.52 -4.00 0.19
CA ILE A 208 -1.84 -3.38 0.09
C ILE A 208 -2.25 -2.89 1.47
N SER A 209 -2.83 -1.68 1.55
CA SER A 209 -3.36 -1.20 2.81
C SER A 209 -4.65 -1.95 3.19
N GLU A 210 -4.88 -2.16 4.48
CA GLU A 210 -6.12 -2.75 4.99
C GLU A 210 -7.35 -2.00 4.47
N TYR A 211 -7.29 -0.68 4.40
CA TYR A 211 -8.35 0.17 3.83
C TYR A 211 -8.62 -0.13 2.35
N ASP A 212 -7.59 -0.26 1.53
CA ASP A 212 -7.77 -0.56 0.09
C ASP A 212 -8.31 -1.97 -0.11
N LEU A 213 -7.87 -2.93 0.71
CA LEU A 213 -8.39 -4.29 0.71
C LEU A 213 -9.87 -4.31 1.08
N GLN A 214 -10.28 -3.65 2.16
CA GLN A 214 -11.68 -3.50 2.55
C GLN A 214 -12.52 -2.89 1.42
N LYS A 215 -12.04 -1.80 0.83
CA LYS A 215 -12.70 -1.12 -0.28
C LYS A 215 -12.87 -2.02 -1.51
N LEU A 216 -11.88 -2.85 -1.82
CA LEU A 216 -11.94 -3.81 -2.91
C LEU A 216 -12.95 -4.92 -2.62
N ILE A 217 -12.98 -5.45 -1.42
CA ILE A 217 -13.92 -6.49 -0.98
C ILE A 217 -15.35 -5.96 -1.04
N LEU A 218 -15.62 -4.78 -0.49
CA LEU A 218 -16.95 -4.16 -0.54
C LEU A 218 -17.43 -3.90 -1.97
N LYS A 219 -16.54 -3.47 -2.87
CA LYS A 219 -16.87 -3.32 -4.29
C LYS A 219 -17.15 -4.66 -4.96
N ALA A 220 -16.39 -5.70 -4.63
CA ALA A 220 -16.59 -7.04 -5.17
C ALA A 220 -17.94 -7.62 -4.71
N GLN A 221 -18.30 -7.42 -3.44
CA GLN A 221 -19.61 -7.81 -2.90
C GLN A 221 -20.75 -7.08 -3.61
N ALA A 222 -20.70 -5.75 -3.72
CA ALA A 222 -21.70 -4.97 -4.44
C ALA A 222 -21.88 -5.45 -5.90
N GLN A 223 -20.78 -5.82 -6.56
CA GLN A 223 -20.81 -6.38 -7.91
C GLN A 223 -21.46 -7.78 -7.94
N ALA A 224 -21.21 -8.60 -6.92
CA ALA A 224 -21.82 -9.91 -6.78
C ALA A 224 -23.32 -9.79 -6.52
N ASP A 225 -23.73 -8.91 -5.62
CA ASP A 225 -25.14 -8.64 -5.30
C ASP A 225 -25.91 -8.15 -6.53
N THR A 226 -25.30 -7.26 -7.33
CA THR A 226 -25.91 -6.82 -8.58
C THR A 226 -26.16 -7.97 -9.55
N ARG A 227 -25.21 -8.91 -9.67
CA ARG A 227 -25.40 -10.11 -10.53
C ARG A 227 -26.49 -11.02 -9.99
N PHE A 228 -26.56 -11.21 -8.66
CA PHE A 228 -27.60 -12.03 -8.02
C PHE A 228 -28.98 -11.45 -8.25
N HIS A 229 -29.13 -10.14 -8.16
CA HIS A 229 -30.43 -9.47 -8.33
C HIS A 229 -30.93 -9.41 -9.78
N ILE A 230 -30.02 -9.41 -10.76
CA ILE A 230 -30.38 -9.38 -12.18
C ILE A 230 -31.01 -10.72 -12.63
N ASP A 231 -30.58 -11.83 -12.05
CA ASP A 231 -31.08 -13.18 -12.44
C ASP A 231 -32.21 -13.70 -11.55
N LEU A 232 -32.50 -13.06 -10.40
CA LEU A 232 -33.58 -13.48 -9.48
C LEU A 232 -34.94 -13.13 -10.06
N ARG A 233 -35.73 -14.19 -10.36
CA ARG A 233 -37.14 -14.06 -10.69
C ARG A 233 -37.99 -14.25 -9.43
N CYS A 234 -39.16 -13.63 -9.39
CA CYS A 234 -40.10 -13.79 -8.26
C CYS A 234 -40.30 -15.26 -7.88
N ARG A 235 -40.31 -16.18 -8.86
CA ARG A 235 -40.44 -17.63 -8.65
C ARG A 235 -39.27 -18.24 -7.85
N ASP A 236 -38.09 -17.59 -7.79
CA ASP A 236 -36.89 -18.11 -7.13
C ASP A 236 -36.83 -17.71 -5.66
N ILE A 237 -37.60 -16.67 -5.27
CA ILE A 237 -37.70 -16.16 -3.91
C ILE A 237 -39.05 -16.35 -3.25
N MET A 238 -40.07 -16.73 -4.04
CA MET A 238 -41.38 -17.03 -3.48
C MET A 238 -41.39 -18.40 -2.75
N SER A 239 -42.16 -18.50 -1.70
CA SER A 239 -42.40 -19.78 -1.06
C SER A 239 -42.97 -20.77 -2.07
N LYS A 240 -42.36 -21.97 -2.19
CA LYS A 240 -42.85 -23.02 -3.09
C LYS A 240 -43.99 -23.81 -2.49
N ASP A 241 -44.07 -23.82 -1.19
CA ASP A 241 -45.12 -24.48 -0.41
C ASP A 241 -46.06 -23.44 0.15
N VAL A 242 -46.90 -22.87 -0.73
CA VAL A 242 -47.94 -21.93 -0.30
C VAL A 242 -49.12 -22.74 0.20
N LEU A 243 -49.43 -22.65 1.48
CA LEU A 243 -50.66 -23.16 2.05
C LEU A 243 -51.83 -22.29 1.55
N CYS A 244 -52.65 -22.84 0.67
CA CYS A 244 -53.85 -22.19 0.19
C CYS A 244 -55.05 -22.78 0.96
N LEU A 245 -55.88 -21.92 1.52
CA LEU A 245 -57.16 -22.24 2.07
C LEU A 245 -58.24 -21.79 1.07
N TYR A 246 -59.15 -22.64 0.72
CA TYR A 246 -60.26 -22.32 -0.18
C TYR A 246 -61.49 -21.96 0.64
N GLU A 247 -62.35 -21.06 0.11
CA GLU A 247 -63.49 -20.49 0.80
C GLU A 247 -64.56 -21.55 1.17
N ASP A 248 -64.53 -22.69 0.49
CA ASP A 248 -65.43 -23.86 0.65
C ASP A 248 -64.78 -24.99 1.47
N GLU A 249 -63.58 -24.84 2.00
CA GLU A 249 -62.96 -25.82 2.88
C GLU A 249 -63.53 -25.76 4.30
N ASP A 250 -63.71 -26.95 4.90
CA ASP A 250 -64.15 -27.07 6.28
C ASP A 250 -63.11 -26.49 7.24
N ILE A 251 -63.57 -25.72 8.21
CA ILE A 251 -62.70 -25.03 9.22
C ILE A 251 -61.76 -26.02 9.93
N GLN A 252 -62.19 -27.30 10.12
CA GLN A 252 -61.34 -28.31 10.75
C GLN A 252 -60.15 -28.69 9.88
N VAL A 253 -60.33 -28.78 8.55
CA VAL A 253 -59.23 -29.05 7.59
C VAL A 253 -58.29 -27.86 7.52
N ALA A 254 -58.80 -26.65 7.56
CA ALA A 254 -57.99 -25.41 7.59
C ALA A 254 -57.08 -25.35 8.83
N VAL A 255 -57.59 -25.72 10.01
CA VAL A 255 -56.83 -25.78 11.26
C VAL A 255 -55.78 -26.90 11.25
N GLU A 256 -56.10 -28.09 10.69
CA GLU A 256 -55.10 -29.15 10.54
C GLU A 256 -53.95 -28.78 9.61
N ASN A 257 -54.25 -28.12 8.50
CA ASN A 257 -53.23 -27.62 7.56
C ASN A 257 -52.33 -26.57 8.18
N LEU A 258 -52.86 -25.65 8.98
CA LEU A 258 -52.09 -24.66 9.74
C LEU A 258 -51.20 -25.33 10.79
N ASN A 259 -51.67 -26.32 11.52
CA ASN A 259 -50.90 -27.01 12.56
C ASN A 259 -49.80 -27.93 11.98
N ARG A 260 -49.86 -28.32 10.73
CA ARG A 260 -48.77 -29.07 10.03
C ARG A 260 -47.66 -28.18 9.51
N SER A 261 -47.86 -26.86 9.46
CA SER A 261 -46.90 -25.86 8.95
C SER A 261 -46.09 -25.12 10.02
N ILE A 262 -46.37 -25.40 11.30
CA ILE A 262 -45.60 -24.95 12.45
C ILE A 262 -44.68 -26.07 12.93
#